data_2ce84676fa7b952b5a168539c15d6254
#
_entry.id   2ce84676fa7b952b5a168539c15d6254
#
_cell.length_a   1.000
_cell.length_b   1.000
_cell.length_c   1.000
_cell.angle_alpha   90.00
_cell.angle_beta   90.00
_cell.angle_gamma   90.00
#
_symmetry.space_group_name_H-M   'P 1'
#
loop_
_entity.id
_entity.type
_entity.pdbx_description
1 polymer ?
#
loop_
_entity_poly.entity_id
_entity_poly.type
_entity_poly.pdbx_seq_one_letter_code
_entity_poly.pdbx_strand_id
1 'polypeptide(L)'
;IYRELDLLFFVIYAYWTVGLFALFNAFITLCFGAEYCFSTATVAVLVTEFYVSGQRKVNLLFREAKGLFWYDRYKPLFESAINLAASLLLVQKFGVAGILGGTVISTVTTCLWMEPYILMRYGIREDWQGKLKDYFVRYAERAAVVAALAAVSYGWVSFCPAKNIGWFLLDGVLYTLLFGAVMVVLHRNAPEFNQLKGRVTAVMKRRES
;
A
#
# COMPACT_ATOMS: atom_id res chain seq x y z
N ILE A 1 4.79 8.86 17.46
CA ILE A 1 5.33 7.60 16.93
C ILE A 1 4.34 6.90 15.98
N TYR A 2 3.05 6.65 16.37
CA TYR A 2 2.08 5.97 15.50
C TYR A 2 1.94 6.68 14.14
N ARG A 3 1.66 7.99 14.13
CA ARG A 3 1.51 8.77 12.90
C ARG A 3 2.78 8.83 12.03
N GLU A 4 3.95 8.84 12.65
CA GLU A 4 5.22 8.81 11.94
C GLU A 4 5.42 7.49 11.22
N LEU A 5 5.17 6.36 11.90
CA LEU A 5 5.25 5.03 11.29
C LEU A 5 4.17 4.82 10.24
N ASP A 6 2.95 5.33 10.47
CA ASP A 6 1.86 5.30 9.50
C ASP A 6 2.24 6.04 8.19
N LEU A 7 2.89 7.19 8.29
CA LEU A 7 3.42 7.90 7.13
C LEU A 7 4.56 7.13 6.46
N LEU A 8 5.47 6.54 7.22
CA LEU A 8 6.59 5.77 6.69
C LEU A 8 6.11 4.55 5.90
N PHE A 9 5.21 3.77 6.49
CA PHE A 9 4.61 2.61 5.81
C PHE A 9 3.82 3.05 4.57
N PHE A 10 3.07 4.15 4.67
CA PHE A 10 2.38 4.70 3.51
C PHE A 10 3.35 5.01 2.36
N VAL A 11 4.42 5.74 2.60
CA VAL A 11 5.38 6.12 1.55
C VAL A 11 6.03 4.88 0.93
N ILE A 12 6.45 3.90 1.74
CA ILE A 12 7.08 2.67 1.25
C ILE A 12 6.10 1.87 0.37
N TYR A 13 4.90 1.59 0.88
CA TYR A 13 3.94 0.77 0.13
C TYR A 13 3.35 1.51 -1.08
N ALA A 14 3.13 2.81 -0.98
CA ALA A 14 2.70 3.62 -2.12
C ALA A 14 3.75 3.63 -3.23
N TYR A 15 5.03 3.80 -2.90
CA TYR A 15 6.12 3.73 -3.87
C TYR A 15 6.11 2.40 -4.63
N TRP A 16 6.11 1.28 -3.94
CA TRP A 16 6.11 -0.01 -4.59
C TRP A 16 4.81 -0.30 -5.36
N THR A 17 3.65 0.11 -4.85
CA THR A 17 2.36 -0.06 -5.52
C THR A 17 2.33 0.64 -6.88
N VAL A 18 2.70 1.91 -6.92
CA VAL A 18 2.69 2.70 -8.15
C VAL A 18 3.77 2.19 -9.13
N GLY A 19 4.98 1.91 -8.62
CA GLY A 19 6.08 1.40 -9.43
C GLY A 19 5.76 0.03 -10.03
N LEU A 20 5.21 -0.89 -9.24
CA LEU A 20 4.78 -2.20 -9.74
C LEU A 20 3.65 -2.06 -10.77
N PHE A 21 2.67 -1.19 -10.53
CA PHE A 21 1.58 -1.01 -11.50
C PHE A 21 2.07 -0.51 -12.85
N ALA A 22 2.98 0.46 -12.85
CA ALA A 22 3.50 1.06 -14.07
C ALA A 22 4.53 0.16 -14.79
N LEU A 23 5.45 -0.46 -14.06
CA LEU A 23 6.65 -1.08 -14.64
C LEU A 23 6.60 -2.62 -14.68
N PHE A 24 5.65 -3.27 -14.03
CA PHE A 24 5.61 -4.73 -13.88
C PHE A 24 5.61 -5.45 -15.24
N ASN A 25 4.68 -5.14 -16.11
CA ASN A 25 4.60 -5.77 -17.43
C ASN A 25 5.78 -5.39 -18.33
N ALA A 26 6.30 -4.18 -18.22
CA ALA A 26 7.53 -3.78 -18.94
C ALA A 26 8.73 -4.63 -18.51
N PHE A 27 8.88 -4.87 -17.21
CA PHE A 27 9.90 -5.78 -16.67
C PHE A 27 9.72 -7.22 -17.18
N ILE A 28 8.49 -7.76 -17.11
CA ILE A 28 8.20 -9.11 -17.60
C ILE A 28 8.53 -9.24 -19.08
N THR A 29 8.11 -8.27 -19.90
CA THR A 29 8.41 -8.26 -21.34
C THR A 29 9.90 -8.31 -21.62
N LEU A 30 10.69 -7.54 -20.90
CA LEU A 30 12.16 -7.45 -21.11
C LEU A 30 12.91 -8.70 -20.63
N CYS A 31 12.45 -9.35 -19.55
CA CYS A 31 13.16 -10.48 -18.95
C CYS A 31 12.68 -11.85 -19.46
N PHE A 32 11.38 -11.99 -19.74
CA PHE A 32 10.75 -13.30 -20.00
C PHE A 32 10.03 -13.35 -21.36
N GLY A 33 9.64 -12.21 -21.90
CA GLY A 33 8.87 -12.13 -23.13
C GLY A 33 7.43 -11.65 -22.94
N ALA A 34 6.83 -11.14 -24.01
CA ALA A 34 5.49 -10.54 -23.96
C ALA A 34 4.38 -11.57 -23.68
N GLU A 35 4.63 -12.84 -23.97
CA GLU A 35 3.68 -13.96 -23.72
C GLU A 35 3.43 -14.23 -22.23
N TYR A 36 4.34 -13.79 -21.35
CA TYR A 36 4.21 -13.94 -19.89
C TYR A 36 3.58 -12.74 -19.20
N CYS A 37 3.17 -11.70 -19.94
CA CYS A 37 2.56 -10.52 -19.37
C CYS A 37 1.17 -10.81 -18.79
N PHE A 38 0.88 -10.21 -17.64
CA PHE A 38 -0.45 -10.26 -17.06
C PHE A 38 -1.36 -9.18 -17.68
N SER A 39 -2.67 -9.45 -17.67
CA SER A 39 -3.63 -8.40 -18.00
C SER A 39 -3.49 -7.21 -17.03
N THR A 40 -3.73 -6.00 -17.52
CA THR A 40 -3.71 -4.78 -16.67
C THR A 40 -4.64 -4.91 -15.47
N ALA A 41 -5.80 -5.58 -15.64
CA ALA A 41 -6.72 -5.84 -14.54
C ALA A 41 -6.10 -6.75 -13.46
N THR A 42 -5.37 -7.80 -13.86
CA THR A 42 -4.68 -8.68 -12.90
C THR A 42 -3.61 -7.93 -12.13
N VAL A 43 -2.80 -7.11 -12.82
CA VAL A 43 -1.78 -6.28 -12.16
C VAL A 43 -2.43 -5.26 -11.22
N ALA A 44 -3.53 -4.63 -11.64
CA ALA A 44 -4.26 -3.68 -10.80
C ALA A 44 -4.77 -4.32 -9.48
N VAL A 45 -5.36 -5.51 -9.55
CA VAL A 45 -5.82 -6.23 -8.36
C VAL A 45 -4.65 -6.63 -7.47
N LEU A 46 -3.54 -7.12 -8.05
CA LEU A 46 -2.34 -7.50 -7.33
C LEU A 46 -1.75 -6.32 -6.54
N VAL A 47 -1.59 -5.17 -7.19
CA VAL A 47 -1.01 -3.99 -6.51
C VAL A 47 -1.99 -3.37 -5.51
N THR A 48 -3.30 -3.51 -5.72
CA THR A 48 -4.33 -3.09 -4.76
C THR A 48 -4.25 -3.94 -3.49
N GLU A 49 -4.13 -5.28 -3.64
CA GLU A 49 -3.91 -6.18 -2.50
C GLU A 49 -2.64 -5.79 -1.74
N PHE A 50 -1.53 -5.61 -2.46
CA PHE A 50 -0.25 -5.21 -1.87
C PHE A 50 -0.35 -3.89 -1.08
N TYR A 51 -1.04 -2.88 -1.65
CA TYR A 51 -1.26 -1.60 -0.99
C TYR A 51 -2.10 -1.73 0.28
N VAL A 52 -3.26 -2.38 0.18
CA VAL A 52 -4.19 -2.55 1.31
C VAL A 52 -3.52 -3.35 2.43
N SER A 53 -2.88 -4.46 2.10
CA SER A 53 -2.14 -5.28 3.07
C SER A 53 -0.96 -4.55 3.69
N GLY A 54 -0.28 -3.71 2.92
CA GLY A 54 0.82 -2.89 3.40
C GLY A 54 0.40 -1.82 4.40
N GLN A 55 -0.70 -1.10 4.11
CA GLN A 55 -1.21 -0.06 5.00
C GLN A 55 -1.68 -0.60 6.36
N ARG A 56 -2.07 -1.86 6.44
CA ARG A 56 -2.48 -2.52 7.69
C ARG A 56 -1.31 -2.77 8.66
N LYS A 57 -0.08 -2.85 8.15
CA LYS A 57 1.11 -3.25 8.95
C LYS A 57 1.32 -2.40 10.19
N VAL A 58 1.09 -1.09 10.12
CA VAL A 58 1.22 -0.22 11.28
C VAL A 58 0.19 -0.54 12.37
N ASN A 59 -1.07 -0.80 11.99
CA ASN A 59 -2.12 -1.16 12.93
C ASN A 59 -1.81 -2.50 13.61
N LEU A 60 -1.35 -3.49 12.84
CA LEU A 60 -0.92 -4.79 13.36
C LEU A 60 0.23 -4.65 14.35
N LEU A 61 1.27 -3.87 14.00
CA LEU A 61 2.42 -3.62 14.87
C LEU A 61 2.00 -3.06 16.23
N PHE A 62 1.13 -2.04 16.23
CA PHE A 62 0.68 -1.42 17.50
C PHE A 62 -0.31 -2.30 18.25
N ARG A 63 -1.16 -3.09 17.57
CA ARG A 63 -2.03 -4.08 18.18
C ARG A 63 -1.21 -5.15 18.92
N GLU A 64 -0.16 -5.65 18.28
CA GLU A 64 0.76 -6.64 18.85
C GLU A 64 1.51 -6.06 20.05
N ALA A 65 2.10 -4.88 19.91
CA ALA A 65 2.81 -4.20 20.99
C ALA A 65 1.93 -3.91 22.22
N LYS A 66 0.61 -3.81 22.03
CA LYS A 66 -0.37 -3.59 23.12
C LYS A 66 -1.08 -4.85 23.60
N GLY A 67 -0.77 -6.03 23.03
CA GLY A 67 -1.36 -7.30 23.42
C GLY A 67 -2.88 -7.40 23.18
N LEU A 68 -3.41 -6.74 22.14
CA LEU A 68 -4.86 -6.63 21.89
C LEU A 68 -5.45 -7.84 21.14
N PHE A 69 -4.82 -9.01 21.18
CA PHE A 69 -5.22 -10.21 20.43
C PHE A 69 -6.59 -10.76 20.81
N TRP A 70 -7.03 -10.52 22.04
CA TRP A 70 -8.32 -11.04 22.53
C TRP A 70 -9.50 -10.44 21.78
N TYR A 71 -9.40 -9.19 21.34
CA TYR A 71 -10.53 -8.45 20.76
C TYR A 71 -10.82 -8.83 19.30
N ASP A 72 -9.86 -9.41 18.60
CA ASP A 72 -10.02 -9.84 17.21
C ASP A 72 -9.71 -11.33 16.96
N ARG A 73 -9.76 -12.13 18.00
CA ARG A 73 -9.43 -13.58 17.95
C ARG A 73 -10.19 -14.38 16.89
N TYR A 74 -11.42 -13.97 16.57
CA TYR A 74 -12.25 -14.62 15.54
C TYR A 74 -12.08 -14.02 14.14
N LYS A 75 -11.42 -12.86 14.02
CA LYS A 75 -11.22 -12.18 12.73
C LYS A 75 -10.57 -13.08 11.68
N PRO A 76 -9.50 -13.86 11.97
CA PRO A 76 -8.88 -14.72 10.97
C PRO A 76 -9.81 -15.79 10.40
N LEU A 77 -10.77 -16.28 11.20
CA LEU A 77 -11.77 -17.26 10.75
C LEU A 77 -12.73 -16.64 9.72
N PHE A 78 -13.24 -15.43 10.00
CA PHE A 78 -14.09 -14.71 9.06
C PHE A 78 -13.32 -14.27 7.80
N GLU A 79 -12.11 -13.79 7.97
CA GLU A 79 -11.22 -13.40 6.87
C GLU A 79 -10.97 -14.59 5.93
N SER A 80 -10.59 -15.76 6.46
CA SER A 80 -10.33 -16.96 5.67
C SER A 80 -11.58 -17.52 5.00
N ALA A 81 -12.73 -17.53 5.70
CA ALA A 81 -13.98 -17.99 5.11
C ALA A 81 -14.46 -17.10 3.96
N ILE A 82 -14.41 -15.77 4.13
CA ILE A 82 -14.76 -14.81 3.08
C ILE A 82 -13.78 -14.90 1.92
N ASN A 83 -12.46 -15.00 2.20
CA ASN A 83 -11.44 -15.15 1.17
C ASN A 83 -11.70 -16.40 0.33
N LEU A 84 -11.90 -17.55 0.95
CA LEU A 84 -12.15 -18.81 0.26
C LEU A 84 -13.42 -18.72 -0.60
N ALA A 85 -14.53 -18.24 -0.04
CA ALA A 85 -15.79 -18.11 -0.76
C ALA A 85 -15.68 -17.14 -1.95
N ALA A 86 -15.12 -15.95 -1.72
CA ALA A 86 -14.94 -14.95 -2.77
C ALA A 86 -13.99 -15.44 -3.88
N SER A 87 -12.85 -16.05 -3.50
CA SER A 87 -11.89 -16.59 -4.47
C SER A 87 -12.49 -17.71 -5.33
N LEU A 88 -13.24 -18.64 -4.75
CA LEU A 88 -13.91 -19.72 -5.49
C LEU A 88 -14.97 -19.20 -6.47
N LEU A 89 -15.70 -18.15 -6.09
CA LEU A 89 -16.69 -17.52 -6.96
C LEU A 89 -16.05 -16.71 -8.09
N LEU A 90 -15.00 -15.96 -7.78
CA LEU A 90 -14.38 -15.06 -8.74
C LEU A 90 -13.41 -15.76 -9.69
N VAL A 91 -12.75 -16.85 -9.26
CA VAL A 91 -11.80 -17.56 -10.13
C VAL A 91 -12.46 -18.12 -11.37
N GLN A 92 -13.73 -18.54 -11.28
CA GLN A 92 -14.50 -19.09 -12.41
C GLN A 92 -14.69 -18.07 -13.54
N LYS A 93 -14.72 -16.78 -13.23
CA LYS A 93 -14.94 -15.69 -14.22
C LYS A 93 -13.67 -14.92 -14.57
N PHE A 94 -12.78 -14.73 -13.60
CA PHE A 94 -11.62 -13.84 -13.70
C PHE A 94 -10.27 -14.55 -13.57
N GLY A 95 -10.26 -15.89 -13.42
CA GLY A 95 -9.03 -16.66 -13.28
C GLY A 95 -8.17 -16.17 -12.11
N VAL A 96 -6.88 -15.95 -12.35
CA VAL A 96 -5.91 -15.50 -11.33
C VAL A 96 -6.32 -14.17 -10.68
N ALA A 97 -6.82 -13.21 -11.48
CA ALA A 97 -7.33 -11.95 -10.93
C ALA A 97 -8.47 -12.14 -9.94
N GLY A 98 -9.31 -13.19 -10.16
CA GLY A 98 -10.39 -13.55 -9.24
C GLY A 98 -9.91 -14.05 -7.89
N ILE A 99 -8.83 -14.85 -7.85
CA ILE A 99 -8.22 -15.31 -6.59
C ILE A 99 -7.69 -14.13 -5.78
N LEU A 100 -6.91 -13.26 -6.43
CA LEU A 100 -6.38 -12.05 -5.80
C LEU A 100 -7.51 -11.10 -5.35
N GLY A 101 -8.56 -10.96 -6.18
CA GLY A 101 -9.75 -10.18 -5.84
C GLY A 101 -10.47 -10.68 -4.59
N GLY A 102 -10.54 -12.01 -4.40
CA GLY A 102 -11.07 -12.63 -3.19
C GLY A 102 -10.31 -12.19 -1.93
N THR A 103 -8.98 -12.12 -2.01
CA THR A 103 -8.14 -11.62 -0.92
C THR A 103 -8.40 -10.14 -0.63
N VAL A 104 -8.51 -9.30 -1.66
CA VAL A 104 -8.86 -7.88 -1.48
C VAL A 104 -10.22 -7.74 -0.81
N ILE A 105 -11.24 -8.48 -1.27
CA ILE A 105 -12.59 -8.43 -0.70
C ILE A 105 -12.57 -8.86 0.78
N SER A 106 -11.92 -9.97 1.12
CA SER A 106 -11.86 -10.44 2.51
C SER A 106 -11.14 -9.43 3.40
N THR A 107 -10.03 -8.86 2.93
CA THR A 107 -9.27 -7.85 3.68
C THR A 107 -10.06 -6.56 3.90
N VAL A 108 -10.74 -6.06 2.87
CA VAL A 108 -11.55 -4.84 2.97
C VAL A 108 -12.76 -5.04 3.88
N THR A 109 -13.43 -6.18 3.77
CA THR A 109 -14.64 -6.47 4.55
C THR A 109 -14.37 -6.83 6.00
N THR A 110 -13.19 -7.35 6.34
CA THR A 110 -12.85 -7.77 7.70
C THR A 110 -11.79 -6.89 8.36
N CYS A 111 -10.63 -6.75 7.73
CA CYS A 111 -9.44 -6.21 8.36
C CYS A 111 -9.35 -4.69 8.33
N LEU A 112 -9.71 -4.08 7.18
CA LEU A 112 -9.48 -2.66 6.93
C LEU A 112 -10.12 -1.73 7.97
N TRP A 113 -11.27 -2.10 8.51
CA TRP A 113 -11.98 -1.30 9.50
C TRP A 113 -11.81 -1.84 10.92
N MET A 114 -11.71 -3.16 11.09
CA MET A 114 -11.69 -3.79 12.42
C MET A 114 -10.36 -3.53 13.15
N GLU A 115 -9.24 -3.61 12.44
CA GLU A 115 -7.92 -3.40 13.03
C GLU A 115 -7.72 -1.98 13.59
N PRO A 116 -7.97 -0.89 12.82
CA PRO A 116 -7.88 0.45 13.37
C PRO A 116 -8.94 0.72 14.46
N TYR A 117 -10.15 0.14 14.33
CA TYR A 117 -11.17 0.24 15.36
C TYR A 117 -10.71 -0.34 16.71
N ILE A 118 -10.16 -1.57 16.70
CA ILE A 118 -9.66 -2.22 17.92
C ILE A 118 -8.50 -1.40 18.51
N LEU A 119 -7.56 -0.98 17.67
CA LEU A 119 -6.43 -0.19 18.13
C LEU A 119 -6.85 1.14 18.75
N MET A 120 -7.75 1.89 18.10
CA MET A 120 -8.19 3.18 18.61
C MET A 120 -9.03 3.02 19.88
N ARG A 121 -10.01 2.11 19.88
CA ARG A 121 -10.95 1.93 20.99
C ARG A 121 -10.32 1.31 22.23
N TYR A 122 -9.51 0.28 22.09
CA TYR A 122 -8.96 -0.49 23.22
C TYR A 122 -7.49 -0.19 23.50
N GLY A 123 -6.73 0.24 22.49
CA GLY A 123 -5.31 0.55 22.61
C GLY A 123 -5.01 2.00 22.95
N ILE A 124 -5.68 2.95 22.32
CA ILE A 124 -5.44 4.39 22.54
C ILE A 124 -6.47 4.95 23.54
N ARG A 125 -7.73 4.54 23.44
CA ARG A 125 -8.89 4.85 24.30
C ARG A 125 -9.37 6.28 24.27
N GLU A 126 -8.46 7.25 24.34
CA GLU A 126 -8.74 8.67 24.36
C GLU A 126 -9.18 9.17 22.98
N ASP A 127 -10.36 9.81 22.90
CA ASP A 127 -10.96 10.31 21.64
C ASP A 127 -10.86 9.31 20.47
N TRP A 128 -11.20 8.05 20.74
CA TRP A 128 -11.05 6.98 19.75
C TRP A 128 -11.90 7.20 18.49
N GLN A 129 -13.07 7.84 18.61
CA GLN A 129 -13.97 8.10 17.48
C GLN A 129 -13.40 9.16 16.53
N GLY A 130 -12.89 10.27 17.09
CA GLY A 130 -12.21 11.31 16.30
C GLY A 130 -10.97 10.76 15.59
N LYS A 131 -10.15 10.00 16.30
CA LYS A 131 -8.94 9.37 15.75
C LYS A 131 -9.24 8.32 14.67
N LEU A 132 -10.33 7.55 14.83
CA LEU A 132 -10.76 6.59 13.83
C LEU A 132 -11.26 7.28 12.54
N LYS A 133 -12.07 8.33 12.68
CA LYS A 133 -12.52 9.14 11.54
C LYS A 133 -11.32 9.76 10.81
N ASP A 134 -10.40 10.36 11.54
CA ASP A 134 -9.18 10.96 11.01
C ASP A 134 -8.29 9.93 10.27
N TYR A 135 -8.20 8.70 10.79
CA TYR A 135 -7.53 7.60 10.12
C TYR A 135 -8.16 7.29 8.75
N PHE A 136 -9.48 7.13 8.67
CA PHE A 136 -10.14 6.81 7.40
C PHE A 136 -10.10 7.95 6.39
N VAL A 137 -10.21 9.20 6.84
CA VAL A 137 -10.05 10.37 5.97
C VAL A 137 -8.66 10.36 5.34
N ARG A 138 -7.60 10.25 6.14
CA ARG A 138 -6.22 10.16 5.62
C ARG A 138 -6.00 8.94 4.73
N TYR A 139 -6.58 7.80 5.07
CA TYR A 139 -6.51 6.60 4.24
C TYR A 139 -7.11 6.84 2.85
N ALA A 140 -8.29 7.46 2.79
CA ALA A 140 -8.97 7.78 1.53
C ALA A 140 -8.18 8.81 0.70
N GLU A 141 -7.69 9.89 1.31
CA GLU A 141 -6.85 10.88 0.65
C GLU A 141 -5.58 10.25 0.06
N ARG A 142 -4.88 9.43 0.83
CA ARG A 142 -3.67 8.72 0.42
C ARG A 142 -3.96 7.71 -0.71
N ALA A 143 -5.07 6.97 -0.62
CA ALA A 143 -5.48 6.04 -1.67
C ALA A 143 -5.78 6.76 -2.98
N ALA A 144 -6.43 7.93 -2.92
CA ALA A 144 -6.69 8.78 -4.10
C ALA A 144 -5.38 9.28 -4.74
N VAL A 145 -4.40 9.72 -3.93
CA VAL A 145 -3.07 10.12 -4.42
C VAL A 145 -2.35 8.96 -5.10
N VAL A 146 -2.36 7.77 -4.49
CA VAL A 146 -1.74 6.56 -5.07
C VAL A 146 -2.41 6.19 -6.38
N ALA A 147 -3.74 6.21 -6.46
CA ALA A 147 -4.48 5.92 -7.68
C ALA A 147 -4.18 6.93 -8.80
N ALA A 148 -4.11 8.23 -8.48
CA ALA A 148 -3.75 9.27 -9.43
C ALA A 148 -2.30 9.09 -9.95
N LEU A 149 -1.34 8.86 -9.06
CA LEU A 149 0.05 8.61 -9.44
C LEU A 149 0.18 7.32 -10.27
N ALA A 150 -0.55 6.26 -9.93
CA ALA A 150 -0.56 5.02 -10.70
C ALA A 150 -1.10 5.26 -12.11
N ALA A 151 -2.19 6.00 -12.26
CA ALA A 151 -2.77 6.34 -13.55
C ALA A 151 -1.81 7.18 -14.42
N VAL A 152 -1.16 8.20 -13.84
CA VAL A 152 -0.19 9.05 -14.53
C VAL A 152 1.06 8.24 -14.97
N SER A 153 1.62 7.44 -14.05
CA SER A 153 2.82 6.65 -14.35
C SER A 153 2.53 5.56 -15.36
N TYR A 154 1.38 4.89 -15.27
CA TYR A 154 0.95 3.90 -16.26
C TYR A 154 0.70 4.53 -17.63
N GLY A 155 0.04 5.69 -17.67
CA GLY A 155 -0.15 6.46 -18.91
C GLY A 155 1.18 6.79 -19.57
N TRP A 156 2.17 7.30 -18.81
CA TRP A 156 3.49 7.60 -19.32
C TRP A 156 4.17 6.37 -19.95
N VAL A 157 4.25 5.26 -19.22
CA VAL A 157 4.88 4.02 -19.72
C VAL A 157 4.13 3.44 -20.93
N SER A 158 2.82 3.62 -21.01
CA SER A 158 2.01 3.18 -22.16
C SER A 158 2.27 4.01 -23.41
N PHE A 159 2.54 5.32 -23.27
CA PHE A 159 2.90 6.19 -24.38
C PHE A 159 4.35 6.00 -24.84
N CYS A 160 5.26 5.73 -23.92
CA CYS A 160 6.69 5.55 -24.16
C CYS A 160 7.15 4.16 -23.70
N PRO A 161 6.77 3.07 -24.39
CA PRO A 161 7.09 1.73 -23.93
C PRO A 161 8.61 1.50 -23.94
N ALA A 162 9.13 0.91 -22.89
CA ALA A 162 10.55 0.60 -22.74
C ALA A 162 10.98 -0.41 -23.82
N LYS A 163 11.79 0.03 -24.79
CA LYS A 163 12.30 -0.79 -25.89
C LYS A 163 13.50 -1.65 -25.49
N ASN A 164 14.20 -1.26 -24.44
CA ASN A 164 15.37 -1.96 -23.92
C ASN A 164 15.57 -1.63 -22.44
N ILE A 165 16.54 -2.29 -21.82
CA ILE A 165 16.86 -2.11 -20.39
C ILE A 165 17.21 -0.67 -20.02
N GLY A 166 17.85 0.08 -20.93
CA GLY A 166 18.21 1.49 -20.69
C GLY A 166 16.97 2.39 -20.56
N TRP A 167 15.98 2.21 -21.44
CA TRP A 167 14.69 2.91 -21.33
C TRP A 167 13.90 2.52 -20.09
N PHE A 168 13.89 1.24 -19.72
CA PHE A 168 13.27 0.77 -18.50
C PHE A 168 13.89 1.41 -17.25
N LEU A 169 15.21 1.52 -17.18
CA LEU A 169 15.89 2.21 -16.07
C LEU A 169 15.58 3.71 -16.04
N LEU A 170 15.48 4.34 -17.21
CA LEU A 170 15.08 5.75 -17.32
C LEU A 170 13.66 5.96 -16.79
N ASP A 171 12.71 5.12 -17.18
CA ASP A 171 11.32 5.16 -16.67
C ASP A 171 11.28 4.97 -15.15
N GLY A 172 12.10 4.06 -14.61
CA GLY A 172 12.25 3.87 -13.17
C GLY A 172 12.79 5.11 -12.44
N VAL A 173 13.77 5.79 -13.02
CA VAL A 173 14.31 7.05 -12.46
C VAL A 173 13.29 8.17 -12.54
N LEU A 174 12.64 8.36 -13.69
CA LEU A 174 11.61 9.39 -13.86
C LEU A 174 10.43 9.18 -12.91
N TYR A 175 9.97 7.94 -12.79
CA TYR A 175 8.96 7.57 -11.83
C TYR A 175 9.38 7.92 -10.39
N THR A 176 10.60 7.54 -9.99
CA THR A 176 11.12 7.80 -8.64
C THR A 176 11.19 9.29 -8.33
N LEU A 177 11.63 10.10 -9.29
CA LEU A 177 11.67 11.55 -9.15
C LEU A 177 10.27 12.16 -9.05
N LEU A 178 9.33 11.72 -9.89
CA LEU A 178 7.93 12.15 -9.84
C LEU A 178 7.29 11.81 -8.50
N PHE A 179 7.41 10.56 -8.07
CA PHE A 179 6.87 10.10 -6.78
C PHE A 179 7.47 10.90 -5.62
N GLY A 180 8.80 11.04 -5.58
CA GLY A 180 9.50 11.80 -4.55
C GLY A 180 9.05 13.26 -4.51
N ALA A 181 8.96 13.93 -5.66
CA ALA A 181 8.49 15.32 -5.75
C ALA A 181 7.06 15.48 -5.20
N VAL A 182 6.14 14.60 -5.60
CA VAL A 182 4.75 14.63 -5.12
C VAL A 182 4.69 14.37 -3.61
N MET A 183 5.42 13.38 -3.07
CA MET A 183 5.44 13.09 -1.64
C MET A 183 6.00 14.24 -0.82
N VAL A 184 7.07 14.89 -1.28
CA VAL A 184 7.62 16.07 -0.62
C VAL A 184 6.63 17.23 -0.63
N VAL A 185 6.01 17.54 -1.77
CA VAL A 185 5.03 18.63 -1.87
C VAL A 185 3.83 18.42 -0.96
N LEU A 186 3.28 17.20 -0.91
CA LEU A 186 2.11 16.87 -0.10
C LEU A 186 2.42 16.85 1.41
N HIS A 187 3.60 16.39 1.82
CA HIS A 187 3.89 16.15 3.23
C HIS A 187 4.89 17.14 3.84
N ARG A 188 5.44 18.12 3.07
CA ARG A 188 6.43 19.10 3.59
C ARG A 188 5.98 19.85 4.82
N ASN A 189 4.69 20.12 4.97
CA ASN A 189 4.10 20.84 6.09
C ASN A 189 3.57 19.89 7.20
N ALA A 190 3.62 18.57 6.98
CA ALA A 190 3.14 17.60 7.96
C ALA A 190 4.13 17.51 9.14
N PRO A 191 3.67 17.64 10.40
CA PRO A 191 4.53 17.54 11.58
C PRO A 191 5.23 16.17 11.67
N GLU A 192 4.55 15.12 11.22
CA GLU A 192 5.08 13.75 11.16
C GLU A 192 6.31 13.64 10.24
N PHE A 193 6.29 14.34 9.11
CA PHE A 193 7.40 14.35 8.15
C PHE A 193 8.65 15.05 8.75
N ASN A 194 8.45 16.17 9.43
CA ASN A 194 9.54 16.88 10.09
C ASN A 194 10.15 16.08 11.24
N GLN A 195 9.34 15.35 12.00
CA GLN A 195 9.79 14.45 13.07
C GLN A 195 10.59 13.28 12.51
N LEU A 196 10.11 12.64 11.44
CA LEU A 196 10.84 11.58 10.72
C LEU A 196 12.20 12.06 10.21
N LYS A 197 12.23 13.22 9.56
CA LYS A 197 13.47 13.82 9.08
C LYS A 197 14.48 14.06 10.23
N GLY A 198 14.02 14.58 11.36
CA GLY A 198 14.86 14.81 12.54
C GLY A 198 15.44 13.50 13.10
N ARG A 199 14.65 12.43 13.17
CA ARG A 199 15.12 11.11 13.64
C ARG A 199 16.15 10.49 12.68
N VAL A 200 15.90 10.54 11.37
CA VAL A 200 16.85 10.03 10.36
C VAL A 200 18.18 10.76 10.47
N THR A 201 18.15 12.09 10.56
CA THR A 201 19.37 12.90 10.72
C THR A 201 20.11 12.58 12.02
N ALA A 202 19.40 12.34 13.13
CA ALA A 202 20.02 11.95 14.40
C ALA A 202 20.70 10.57 14.35
N VAL A 203 20.08 9.61 13.65
CA VAL A 203 20.68 8.26 13.45
C VAL A 203 21.91 8.33 12.56
N MET A 204 21.89 9.13 11.48
CA MET A 204 23.05 9.32 10.62
C MET A 204 24.24 9.94 11.36
N LYS A 205 24.01 11.01 12.15
CA LYS A 205 25.04 11.61 13.00
C LYS A 205 25.66 10.65 14.02
N ARG A 206 24.87 9.70 14.54
CA ARG A 206 25.36 8.68 15.48
C ARG A 206 26.26 7.63 14.85
N ARG A 207 26.17 7.43 13.53
CA ARG A 207 27.04 6.49 12.78
C ARG A 207 28.37 7.11 12.37
N GLU A 208 28.44 8.44 12.35
CA GLU A 208 29.65 9.20 11.98
C GLU A 208 30.52 9.56 13.22
N SER A 209 30.01 9.35 14.43
CA SER A 209 30.73 9.49 15.71
C SER A 209 31.13 8.13 16.28
#